data_2569bf1bc49872c71dc240e3da6b6688
#
_entry.id   2569bf1bc49872c71dc240e3da6b6688
#
_cell.length_a   1.000
_cell.length_b   1.000
_cell.length_c   1.000
_cell.angle_alpha   90.00
_cell.angle_beta   90.00
_cell.angle_gamma   90.00
#
_symmetry.space_group_name_H-M   'P 1'
#
loop_
_entity.id
_entity.type
_entity.pdbx_description
1 polymer ?
#
loop_
_entity_poly.entity_id
_entity_poly.type
_entity_poly.pdbx_seq_one_letter_code
_entity_poly.pdbx_strand_id
1 'polypeptide(L)'
;MSVRMTRRDLMRLLSAAGLGSAFAGTVVPETSGDSKGTPVPERKLIEPTPRPYPPAALRDGVVVQPERTLPVLEQVDVLVVGGGAAGFAAAVAAARAGASTAIVERYGYFGGLWTGGLVLLVIGTHARDGDTRKKVVCGIGDELLERLTRIDGGIINQGPGRFNPTVDPEATKYLMDEMLGEAGVKVFLHCWGVDAVMEGRTVRGAVFESKAGRQALLAKVVVDATGDGDLFAAAGAEHEQRLHAIGLVHRLGNVDRVDRAKLKQAGKADGNKMLGARTPLPSVTWVNLRGPSTNALDVAELSRLELQHRRSIWQRVQKLRQMPGAEDVFLLDVAPQLGVRTSRLLAGTHQLTYQETRDGKRFPDVVAVGGAQGAQHGEWPIPYGVLVPKQVDGLLAAGRCVCVDSRLIEDMRLIAACLTTGHAAGAAAAVAVRSRCRPRDIDVARLQTLLTDQRAYLGL
;
A
#
# COMPACT_ATOMS: atom_id res chain seq x y z
N MET A 1 -1.37 -28.92 42.75
CA MET A 1 -1.82 -29.96 41.78
C MET A 1 -2.40 -29.27 40.56
N SER A 2 -1.71 -29.21 39.44
CA SER A 2 -2.18 -28.64 38.20
C SER A 2 -2.99 -29.68 37.45
N VAL A 3 -4.29 -29.53 37.39
CA VAL A 3 -5.17 -30.39 36.59
C VAL A 3 -4.99 -30.03 35.14
N ARG A 4 -4.33 -30.85 34.34
CA ARG A 4 -4.31 -30.71 32.87
C ARG A 4 -5.64 -31.18 32.31
N MET A 5 -6.47 -30.25 31.93
CA MET A 5 -7.74 -30.50 31.23
C MET A 5 -7.48 -30.86 29.77
N THR A 6 -8.01 -31.98 29.29
CA THR A 6 -7.86 -32.41 27.91
C THR A 6 -8.89 -31.69 27.02
N ARG A 7 -8.63 -31.64 25.72
CA ARG A 7 -9.57 -31.07 24.73
C ARG A 7 -10.97 -31.73 24.77
N ARG A 8 -11.01 -33.00 25.18
CA ARG A 8 -12.25 -33.76 25.33
C ARG A 8 -13.03 -33.37 26.59
N ASP A 9 -12.33 -33.00 27.66
CA ASP A 9 -12.93 -32.54 28.93
C ASP A 9 -13.51 -31.14 28.76
N LEU A 10 -12.83 -30.27 27.99
CA LEU A 10 -13.32 -28.93 27.62
C LEU A 10 -14.60 -29.02 26.80
N MET A 11 -14.67 -29.94 25.82
CA MET A 11 -15.85 -30.13 25.00
C MET A 11 -17.06 -30.68 25.80
N ARG A 12 -16.83 -31.53 26.79
CA ARG A 12 -17.88 -32.03 27.70
C ARG A 12 -18.39 -30.93 28.64
N LEU A 13 -17.51 -30.04 29.12
CA LEU A 13 -17.90 -28.91 29.94
C LEU A 13 -18.72 -27.88 29.15
N LEU A 14 -18.37 -27.60 27.91
CA LEU A 14 -19.09 -26.70 27.03
C LEU A 14 -20.50 -27.22 26.67
N SER A 15 -20.65 -28.55 26.47
CA SER A 15 -21.97 -29.15 26.25
C SER A 15 -22.83 -29.21 27.51
N ALA A 16 -22.24 -29.38 28.68
CA ALA A 16 -22.98 -29.36 29.97
C ALA A 16 -23.41 -27.95 30.41
N ALA A 17 -22.73 -26.90 29.92
CA ALA A 17 -23.06 -25.52 30.25
C ALA A 17 -24.10 -24.87 29.28
N GLY A 18 -24.71 -25.62 28.38
CA GLY A 18 -25.70 -25.11 27.44
C GLY A 18 -25.14 -24.10 26.40
N LEU A 19 -23.82 -23.95 26.31
CA LEU A 19 -23.15 -23.02 25.39
C LEU A 19 -22.82 -23.65 24.02
N GLY A 20 -23.32 -24.86 23.77
CA GLY A 20 -23.07 -25.58 22.53
C GLY A 20 -23.76 -25.01 21.27
N SER A 21 -24.67 -24.05 21.42
CA SER A 21 -25.42 -23.50 20.28
C SER A 21 -24.89 -22.18 19.74
N ALA A 22 -23.90 -21.56 20.38
CA ALA A 22 -23.37 -20.27 19.91
C ALA A 22 -22.22 -20.36 18.88
N PHE A 23 -21.76 -21.58 18.55
CA PHE A 23 -20.74 -21.82 17.53
C PHE A 23 -21.24 -22.63 16.32
N ALA A 24 -22.55 -22.62 16.07
CA ALA A 24 -23.10 -23.11 14.82
C ALA A 24 -22.94 -22.01 13.75
N GLY A 25 -21.71 -21.78 13.29
CA GLY A 25 -21.49 -21.23 11.96
C GLY A 25 -22.21 -22.17 10.99
N THR A 26 -22.89 -21.63 10.00
CA THR A 26 -23.69 -22.27 8.96
C THR A 26 -23.16 -23.66 8.56
N VAL A 27 -23.61 -24.68 9.26
CA VAL A 27 -23.51 -26.06 8.81
C VAL A 27 -24.56 -26.20 7.72
N VAL A 28 -24.09 -26.41 6.49
CA VAL A 28 -24.98 -26.93 5.42
C VAL A 28 -25.71 -28.11 6.00
N PRO A 29 -27.06 -28.20 5.94
CA PRO A 29 -27.80 -29.27 6.56
C PRO A 29 -27.36 -30.61 5.98
N GLU A 30 -26.81 -31.47 6.83
CA GLU A 30 -26.66 -32.89 6.53
C GLU A 30 -28.06 -33.46 6.37
N THR A 31 -28.45 -33.74 5.16
CA THR A 31 -29.59 -34.62 4.90
C THR A 31 -29.23 -35.99 5.44
N SER A 32 -29.98 -36.47 6.42
CA SER A 32 -29.91 -37.84 6.95
C SER A 32 -30.24 -38.84 5.83
N GLY A 33 -29.24 -39.33 5.17
CA GLY A 33 -29.27 -40.40 4.22
C GLY A 33 -27.99 -41.19 4.30
N ASP A 34 -28.11 -42.49 4.55
CA ASP A 34 -27.14 -43.56 4.61
C ASP A 34 -25.68 -43.18 4.44
N SER A 35 -24.88 -43.37 5.50
CA SER A 35 -23.45 -43.20 5.56
C SER A 35 -22.65 -44.22 4.73
N LYS A 36 -22.83 -44.19 3.42
CA LYS A 36 -21.79 -44.61 2.48
C LYS A 36 -20.90 -43.35 2.35
N GLY A 37 -19.75 -43.34 3.00
CA GLY A 37 -18.83 -42.23 3.02
C GLY A 37 -18.66 -41.67 1.61
N THR A 38 -19.03 -40.41 1.43
CA THR A 38 -18.73 -39.67 0.20
C THR A 38 -17.24 -39.81 -0.03
N PRO A 39 -16.76 -40.37 -1.14
CA PRO A 39 -15.32 -40.49 -1.39
C PRO A 39 -14.73 -39.09 -1.31
N VAL A 40 -13.77 -38.90 -0.42
CA VAL A 40 -12.95 -37.69 -0.42
C VAL A 40 -12.43 -37.55 -1.85
N PRO A 41 -12.73 -36.44 -2.57
CA PRO A 41 -12.31 -36.32 -3.95
C PRO A 41 -10.79 -36.55 -4.00
N GLU A 42 -10.41 -37.52 -4.84
CA GLU A 42 -9.02 -37.89 -5.04
C GLU A 42 -8.25 -36.61 -5.34
N ARG A 43 -7.31 -36.26 -4.47
CA ARG A 43 -6.48 -35.09 -4.70
C ARG A 43 -5.70 -35.37 -5.98
N LYS A 44 -6.09 -34.73 -7.09
CA LYS A 44 -5.30 -34.76 -8.32
C LYS A 44 -3.92 -34.23 -7.99
N LEU A 45 -2.96 -35.12 -7.94
CA LEU A 45 -1.55 -34.71 -7.89
C LEU A 45 -1.27 -33.99 -9.20
N ILE A 46 -0.91 -32.74 -9.12
CA ILE A 46 -0.42 -31.99 -10.27
C ILE A 46 1.02 -32.45 -10.47
N GLU A 47 1.34 -32.92 -11.67
CA GLU A 47 2.73 -33.26 -12.00
C GLU A 47 3.62 -32.03 -11.78
N PRO A 48 4.80 -32.21 -11.10
CA PRO A 48 5.69 -31.10 -10.89
C PRO A 48 6.13 -30.51 -12.24
N THR A 49 5.93 -29.22 -12.43
CA THR A 49 6.51 -28.53 -13.61
C THR A 49 8.04 -28.57 -13.45
N PRO A 50 8.76 -29.19 -14.40
CA PRO A 50 10.21 -29.22 -14.35
C PRO A 50 10.75 -27.78 -14.30
N ARG A 51 11.75 -27.52 -13.46
CA ARG A 51 12.45 -26.23 -13.50
C ARG A 51 13.16 -26.08 -14.84
N PRO A 52 12.89 -25.03 -15.61
CA PRO A 52 13.45 -24.89 -16.96
C PRO A 52 14.94 -24.49 -16.98
N TYR A 53 15.58 -24.37 -15.80
CA TYR A 53 16.97 -23.93 -15.66
C TYR A 53 17.66 -24.63 -14.50
N PRO A 54 18.98 -24.85 -14.58
CA PRO A 54 19.74 -25.47 -13.49
C PRO A 54 19.80 -24.57 -12.25
N PRO A 55 19.99 -25.14 -11.06
CA PRO A 55 20.19 -24.37 -9.84
C PRO A 55 21.47 -23.54 -9.88
N ALA A 56 21.54 -22.50 -9.05
CA ALA A 56 22.80 -21.81 -8.78
C ALA A 56 23.84 -22.79 -8.20
N ALA A 57 25.10 -22.60 -8.57
CA ALA A 57 26.19 -23.45 -8.13
C ALA A 57 27.20 -22.65 -7.31
N LEU A 58 27.79 -23.28 -6.29
CA LEU A 58 28.96 -22.76 -5.58
C LEU A 58 30.22 -23.22 -6.33
N ARG A 59 31.01 -22.24 -6.81
CA ARG A 59 32.30 -22.48 -7.48
C ARG A 59 33.35 -21.56 -6.87
N ASP A 60 34.39 -22.13 -6.30
CA ASP A 60 35.53 -21.40 -5.69
C ASP A 60 35.08 -20.30 -4.69
N GLY A 61 34.05 -20.60 -3.85
CA GLY A 61 33.51 -19.69 -2.85
C GLY A 61 32.56 -18.63 -3.40
N VAL A 62 32.29 -18.64 -4.72
CA VAL A 62 31.37 -17.69 -5.37
C VAL A 62 30.10 -18.42 -5.81
N VAL A 63 28.94 -17.81 -5.54
CA VAL A 63 27.67 -18.35 -6.04
C VAL A 63 27.43 -17.85 -7.46
N VAL A 64 27.40 -18.79 -8.41
CA VAL A 64 27.17 -18.53 -9.82
C VAL A 64 25.73 -18.93 -10.19
N GLN A 65 24.94 -17.99 -10.66
CA GLN A 65 23.63 -18.25 -11.24
C GLN A 65 23.81 -18.39 -12.76
N PRO A 66 23.44 -19.55 -13.35
CA PRO A 66 23.54 -19.72 -14.80
C PRO A 66 22.65 -18.75 -15.56
N GLU A 67 23.08 -18.38 -16.77
CA GLU A 67 22.24 -17.66 -17.72
C GLU A 67 20.97 -18.45 -18.00
N ARG A 68 19.84 -17.75 -18.14
CA ARG A 68 18.54 -18.39 -18.38
C ARG A 68 17.61 -17.49 -19.15
N THR A 69 16.80 -18.07 -20.01
CA THR A 69 15.63 -17.44 -20.61
C THR A 69 14.49 -17.44 -19.61
N LEU A 70 13.78 -16.32 -19.49
CA LEU A 70 12.63 -16.21 -18.57
C LEU A 70 11.33 -16.42 -19.33
N PRO A 71 10.37 -17.19 -18.77
CA PRO A 71 9.03 -17.26 -19.31
C PRO A 71 8.34 -15.89 -19.23
N VAL A 72 7.70 -15.49 -20.33
CA VAL A 72 6.82 -14.31 -20.37
C VAL A 72 5.41 -14.78 -20.07
N LEU A 73 4.85 -14.33 -18.95
CA LEU A 73 3.47 -14.71 -18.54
C LEU A 73 2.42 -13.95 -19.34
N GLU A 74 2.67 -12.68 -19.60
CA GLU A 74 1.66 -11.81 -20.21
C GLU A 74 2.35 -10.63 -20.91
N GLN A 75 1.65 -10.07 -21.89
CA GLN A 75 2.01 -8.83 -22.55
C GLN A 75 0.82 -7.88 -22.53
N VAL A 76 1.04 -6.65 -22.04
CA VAL A 76 0.00 -5.64 -21.88
C VAL A 76 0.45 -4.28 -22.44
N ASP A 77 -0.45 -3.30 -22.47
CA ASP A 77 -0.09 -1.93 -22.82
C ASP A 77 0.62 -1.23 -21.67
N VAL A 78 0.06 -1.36 -20.46
CA VAL A 78 0.56 -0.73 -19.25
C VAL A 78 0.77 -1.77 -18.15
N LEU A 79 1.99 -1.85 -17.61
CA LEU A 79 2.32 -2.66 -16.45
C LEU A 79 2.57 -1.75 -15.26
N VAL A 80 1.87 -1.99 -14.15
CA VAL A 80 2.10 -1.33 -12.87
C VAL A 80 2.80 -2.29 -11.93
N VAL A 81 3.95 -1.90 -11.37
CA VAL A 81 4.72 -2.69 -10.41
C VAL A 81 4.61 -2.07 -9.03
N GLY A 82 4.00 -2.80 -8.10
CA GLY A 82 3.65 -2.36 -6.76
C GLY A 82 2.18 -1.94 -6.63
N GLY A 83 1.46 -2.61 -5.73
CA GLY A 83 0.02 -2.44 -5.49
C GLY A 83 -0.32 -1.53 -4.31
N GLY A 84 0.56 -0.59 -3.95
CA GLY A 84 0.27 0.45 -2.97
C GLY A 84 -0.78 1.44 -3.46
N ALA A 85 -1.07 2.50 -2.68
CA ALA A 85 -2.07 3.50 -3.03
C ALA A 85 -1.82 4.12 -4.43
N ALA A 86 -0.56 4.36 -4.79
CA ALA A 86 -0.20 4.89 -6.10
C ALA A 86 -0.42 3.87 -7.22
N GLY A 87 0.02 2.61 -7.00
CA GLY A 87 -0.13 1.57 -8.02
C GLY A 87 -1.58 1.19 -8.28
N PHE A 88 -2.39 1.10 -7.23
CA PHE A 88 -3.83 0.92 -7.34
C PHE A 88 -4.45 2.01 -8.25
N ALA A 89 -4.19 3.29 -7.92
CA ALA A 89 -4.74 4.40 -8.69
C ALA A 89 -4.21 4.42 -10.14
N ALA A 90 -2.93 4.08 -10.35
CA ALA A 90 -2.34 4.02 -11.68
C ALA A 90 -2.96 2.92 -12.55
N ALA A 91 -3.17 1.72 -11.98
CA ALA A 91 -3.76 0.61 -12.71
C ALA A 91 -5.21 0.89 -13.12
N VAL A 92 -6.03 1.41 -12.18
CA VAL A 92 -7.42 1.80 -12.49
C VAL A 92 -7.46 2.92 -13.53
N ALA A 93 -6.60 3.94 -13.41
CA ALA A 93 -6.56 5.06 -14.36
C ALA A 93 -6.21 4.61 -15.78
N ALA A 94 -5.18 3.79 -15.92
CA ALA A 94 -4.74 3.29 -17.21
C ALA A 94 -5.80 2.41 -17.87
N ALA A 95 -6.39 1.49 -17.12
CA ALA A 95 -7.43 0.58 -17.61
C ALA A 95 -8.70 1.34 -18.03
N ARG A 96 -9.18 2.27 -17.21
CA ARG A 96 -10.34 3.13 -17.54
C ARG A 96 -10.07 4.05 -18.74
N ALA A 97 -8.80 4.36 -19.04
CA ALA A 97 -8.41 5.04 -20.25
C ALA A 97 -8.32 4.12 -21.49
N GLY A 98 -8.68 2.84 -21.37
CA GLY A 98 -8.73 1.86 -22.46
C GLY A 98 -7.42 1.13 -22.75
N ALA A 99 -6.39 1.25 -21.91
CA ALA A 99 -5.18 0.47 -22.04
C ALA A 99 -5.35 -0.93 -21.42
N SER A 100 -4.89 -1.98 -22.11
CA SER A 100 -4.76 -3.30 -21.47
C SER A 100 -3.73 -3.18 -20.33
N THR A 101 -4.16 -3.45 -19.09
CA THR A 101 -3.38 -3.12 -17.90
C THR A 101 -3.18 -4.34 -17.01
N ALA A 102 -1.96 -4.51 -16.51
CA ALA A 102 -1.64 -5.48 -15.48
C ALA A 102 -1.01 -4.79 -14.25
N ILE A 103 -1.24 -5.35 -13.07
CA ILE A 103 -0.61 -4.93 -11.83
C ILE A 103 0.05 -6.10 -11.12
N VAL A 104 1.28 -5.89 -10.63
CA VAL A 104 2.07 -6.88 -9.88
C VAL A 104 2.24 -6.39 -8.45
N GLU A 105 1.94 -7.23 -7.46
CA GLU A 105 2.13 -6.93 -6.04
C GLU A 105 2.77 -8.11 -5.30
N ARG A 106 3.73 -7.83 -4.42
CA ARG A 106 4.45 -8.85 -3.63
C ARG A 106 3.63 -9.51 -2.54
N TYR A 107 2.65 -8.79 -2.00
CA TYR A 107 1.74 -9.31 -0.99
C TYR A 107 0.45 -9.88 -1.62
N GLY A 108 -0.36 -10.53 -0.81
CA GLY A 108 -1.66 -11.06 -1.20
C GLY A 108 -2.80 -10.04 -1.06
N TYR A 109 -2.50 -8.74 -1.11
CA TYR A 109 -3.46 -7.65 -0.95
C TYR A 109 -2.92 -6.33 -1.51
N PHE A 110 -3.83 -5.40 -1.83
CA PHE A 110 -3.51 -4.06 -2.28
C PHE A 110 -3.50 -3.03 -1.14
N GLY A 111 -2.96 -1.85 -1.42
CA GLY A 111 -2.88 -0.69 -0.54
C GLY A 111 -1.50 -0.45 0.07
N GLY A 112 -0.57 -1.40 0.00
CA GLY A 112 0.80 -1.26 0.52
C GLY A 112 0.81 -0.82 1.99
N LEU A 113 1.51 0.28 2.30
CA LEU A 113 1.57 0.78 3.69
C LEU A 113 0.23 1.32 4.22
N TRP A 114 -0.70 1.67 3.36
CA TRP A 114 -2.04 2.12 3.79
C TRP A 114 -2.78 0.98 4.50
N THR A 115 -2.87 -0.18 3.88
CA THR A 115 -3.57 -1.36 4.40
C THR A 115 -2.63 -2.29 5.18
N GLY A 116 -1.56 -2.79 4.56
CA GLY A 116 -0.61 -3.69 5.17
C GLY A 116 0.33 -3.03 6.19
N GLY A 117 0.66 -1.74 6.03
CA GLY A 117 1.38 -0.98 7.03
C GLY A 117 0.49 -0.39 8.13
N LEU A 118 -0.85 -0.60 8.06
CA LEU A 118 -1.85 -0.06 8.96
C LEU A 118 -1.76 1.47 9.16
N VAL A 119 -1.31 2.23 8.15
CA VAL A 119 -1.30 3.69 8.15
C VAL A 119 -2.70 4.19 7.80
N LEU A 120 -3.65 4.09 8.71
CA LEU A 120 -5.08 4.19 8.41
C LEU A 120 -5.58 5.62 8.19
N LEU A 121 -4.85 6.61 8.66
CA LEU A 121 -5.21 8.03 8.56
C LEU A 121 -4.78 8.61 7.21
N VAL A 122 -5.74 9.07 6.41
CA VAL A 122 -5.49 9.70 5.11
C VAL A 122 -5.35 11.20 5.30
N ILE A 123 -4.12 11.68 5.39
CA ILE A 123 -3.80 13.10 5.54
C ILE A 123 -3.60 13.73 4.14
N GLY A 124 -3.98 15.00 3.98
CA GLY A 124 -3.73 15.75 2.76
C GLY A 124 -4.82 15.60 1.69
N THR A 125 -6.02 15.11 2.05
CA THR A 125 -7.16 15.06 1.12
C THR A 125 -7.71 16.44 0.76
N HIS A 126 -7.43 17.44 1.58
CA HIS A 126 -7.86 18.83 1.40
C HIS A 126 -6.66 19.77 1.57
N ALA A 127 -6.64 20.83 0.79
CA ALA A 127 -5.77 21.98 0.96
C ALA A 127 -6.47 23.09 1.74
N ARG A 128 -5.70 23.99 2.34
CA ARG A 128 -6.24 25.21 2.95
C ARG A 128 -6.62 26.21 1.87
N ASP A 129 -7.79 26.83 2.00
CA ASP A 129 -8.31 27.88 1.13
C ASP A 129 -8.90 28.98 2.02
N GLY A 130 -8.08 29.96 2.39
CA GLY A 130 -8.41 30.95 3.41
C GLY A 130 -8.77 30.29 4.74
N ASP A 131 -9.97 30.55 5.23
CA ASP A 131 -10.53 29.93 6.45
C ASP A 131 -11.25 28.61 6.17
N THR A 132 -11.35 28.21 4.91
CA THR A 132 -12.01 26.98 4.47
C THR A 132 -10.99 25.92 4.05
N ARG A 133 -11.49 24.75 3.65
CA ARG A 133 -10.70 23.67 3.10
C ARG A 133 -11.28 23.23 1.76
N LYS A 134 -10.43 23.17 0.75
CA LYS A 134 -10.77 22.71 -0.59
C LYS A 134 -10.29 21.27 -0.78
N LYS A 135 -11.15 20.41 -1.28
CA LYS A 135 -10.80 19.01 -1.60
C LYS A 135 -9.86 18.99 -2.80
N VAL A 136 -8.72 18.33 -2.65
CA VAL A 136 -7.71 18.20 -3.72
C VAL A 136 -7.51 16.76 -4.17
N VAL A 137 -7.82 15.78 -3.31
CA VAL A 137 -7.87 14.38 -3.73
C VAL A 137 -9.25 14.12 -4.32
N CYS A 138 -9.28 14.03 -5.63
CA CYS A 138 -10.45 13.80 -6.45
C CYS A 138 -10.24 12.59 -7.39
N GLY A 139 -11.24 12.23 -8.18
CA GLY A 139 -11.16 11.10 -9.11
C GLY A 139 -11.10 9.75 -8.38
N ILE A 140 -10.17 8.88 -8.76
CA ILE A 140 -10.09 7.49 -8.28
C ILE A 140 -9.92 7.41 -6.77
N GLY A 141 -9.08 8.28 -6.19
CA GLY A 141 -8.87 8.31 -4.75
C GLY A 141 -10.12 8.71 -3.97
N ASP A 142 -10.86 9.69 -4.47
CA ASP A 142 -12.12 10.13 -3.90
C ASP A 142 -13.21 9.07 -4.03
N GLU A 143 -13.31 8.43 -5.18
CA GLU A 143 -14.26 7.35 -5.43
C GLU A 143 -14.06 6.21 -4.40
N LEU A 144 -12.82 5.81 -4.14
CA LEU A 144 -12.53 4.80 -3.13
C LEU A 144 -12.99 5.23 -1.73
N LEU A 145 -12.68 6.47 -1.33
CA LEU A 145 -13.10 7.01 -0.04
C LEU A 145 -14.64 7.13 0.05
N GLU A 146 -15.31 7.51 -1.03
CA GLU A 146 -16.77 7.57 -1.10
C GLU A 146 -17.39 6.16 -0.99
N ARG A 147 -16.85 5.18 -1.70
CA ARG A 147 -17.33 3.78 -1.62
C ARG A 147 -17.17 3.21 -0.20
N LEU A 148 -16.11 3.58 0.53
CA LEU A 148 -15.92 3.21 1.93
C LEU A 148 -17.02 3.73 2.86
N THR A 149 -17.66 4.87 2.55
CA THR A 149 -18.79 5.40 3.34
C THR A 149 -20.03 4.52 3.27
N ARG A 150 -20.13 3.65 2.27
CA ARG A 150 -21.25 2.72 2.07
C ARG A 150 -21.04 1.37 2.77
N ILE A 151 -19.87 1.16 3.36
CA ILE A 151 -19.54 -0.02 4.15
C ILE A 151 -19.64 0.35 5.63
N ASP A 152 -20.43 -0.39 6.40
CA ASP A 152 -20.50 -0.20 7.85
C ASP A 152 -19.12 -0.44 8.47
N GLY A 153 -18.65 0.53 9.27
CA GLY A 153 -17.30 0.50 9.81
C GLY A 153 -16.17 0.71 8.78
N GLY A 154 -16.46 1.14 7.54
CA GLY A 154 -15.45 1.31 6.51
C GLY A 154 -14.57 2.55 6.70
N ILE A 155 -15.16 3.66 7.19
CA ILE A 155 -14.46 4.96 7.29
C ILE A 155 -15.09 5.88 8.36
N ILE A 156 -14.24 6.67 9.00
CA ILE A 156 -14.66 7.74 9.92
C ILE A 156 -13.93 9.06 9.62
N ASN A 157 -14.34 10.12 10.32
CA ASN A 157 -13.76 11.46 10.20
C ASN A 157 -13.93 12.08 8.80
N GLN A 158 -15.07 11.82 8.17
CA GLN A 158 -15.55 12.53 6.98
C GLN A 158 -16.65 13.53 7.33
N GLY A 159 -16.78 14.59 6.53
CA GLY A 159 -17.81 15.60 6.66
C GLY A 159 -17.27 16.96 7.12
N PRO A 160 -18.14 17.93 7.37
CA PRO A 160 -17.76 19.30 7.70
C PRO A 160 -16.79 19.36 8.89
N GLY A 161 -15.65 20.05 8.72
CA GLY A 161 -14.65 20.22 9.76
C GLY A 161 -13.75 18.99 10.01
N ARG A 162 -13.92 17.90 9.26
CA ARG A 162 -13.16 16.65 9.43
C ARG A 162 -12.50 16.26 8.10
N PHE A 163 -11.26 16.66 7.91
CA PHE A 163 -10.55 16.60 6.63
C PHE A 163 -9.52 15.48 6.51
N ASN A 164 -9.38 14.66 7.56
CA ASN A 164 -8.43 13.56 7.59
C ASN A 164 -9.20 12.25 7.91
N PRO A 165 -9.76 11.59 6.90
CA PRO A 165 -10.48 10.34 7.10
C PRO A 165 -9.57 9.25 7.62
N THR A 166 -10.12 8.36 8.44
CA THR A 166 -9.47 7.12 8.89
C THR A 166 -10.28 5.95 8.38
N VAL A 167 -9.62 5.02 7.72
CA VAL A 167 -10.27 3.90 7.05
C VAL A 167 -10.08 2.58 7.80
N ASP A 168 -10.98 1.64 7.55
CA ASP A 168 -10.76 0.24 7.89
C ASP A 168 -9.86 -0.42 6.83
N PRO A 169 -8.79 -1.13 7.22
CA PRO A 169 -7.85 -1.70 6.27
C PRO A 169 -8.45 -2.85 5.45
N GLU A 170 -9.34 -3.66 6.03
CA GLU A 170 -9.91 -4.81 5.30
C GLU A 170 -10.98 -4.36 4.31
N ALA A 171 -11.85 -3.41 4.69
CA ALA A 171 -12.79 -2.79 3.77
C ALA A 171 -12.06 -2.08 2.61
N THR A 172 -10.90 -1.46 2.89
CA THR A 172 -10.08 -0.80 1.87
C THR A 172 -9.48 -1.81 0.89
N LYS A 173 -8.94 -2.94 1.37
CA LYS A 173 -8.42 -4.03 0.52
C LYS A 173 -9.53 -4.56 -0.39
N TYR A 174 -10.69 -4.90 0.19
CA TYR A 174 -11.84 -5.42 -0.55
C TYR A 174 -12.26 -4.46 -1.68
N LEU A 175 -12.42 -3.17 -1.39
CA LEU A 175 -12.82 -2.22 -2.41
C LEU A 175 -11.76 -1.98 -3.49
N MET A 176 -10.47 -2.08 -3.15
CA MET A 176 -9.41 -2.03 -4.15
C MET A 176 -9.48 -3.23 -5.10
N ASP A 177 -9.74 -4.42 -4.58
CA ASP A 177 -9.93 -5.64 -5.39
C ASP A 177 -11.12 -5.47 -6.34
N GLU A 178 -12.27 -5.00 -5.83
CA GLU A 178 -13.48 -4.74 -6.63
C GLU A 178 -13.21 -3.70 -7.74
N MET A 179 -12.60 -2.57 -7.41
CA MET A 179 -12.35 -1.50 -8.38
C MET A 179 -11.33 -1.90 -9.45
N LEU A 180 -10.34 -2.72 -9.13
CA LEU A 180 -9.41 -3.29 -10.12
C LEU A 180 -10.13 -4.29 -11.03
N GLY A 181 -10.99 -5.15 -10.47
CA GLY A 181 -11.82 -6.08 -11.22
C GLY A 181 -12.80 -5.37 -12.17
N GLU A 182 -13.53 -4.37 -11.66
CA GLU A 182 -14.46 -3.53 -12.46
C GLU A 182 -13.73 -2.81 -13.61
N ALA A 183 -12.48 -2.41 -13.41
CA ALA A 183 -11.66 -1.77 -14.44
C ALA A 183 -11.05 -2.79 -15.44
N GLY A 184 -11.17 -4.09 -15.21
CA GLY A 184 -10.59 -5.14 -16.05
C GLY A 184 -9.07 -5.26 -15.96
N VAL A 185 -8.48 -4.87 -14.83
CA VAL A 185 -7.03 -4.98 -14.60
C VAL A 185 -6.64 -6.44 -14.36
N LYS A 186 -5.61 -6.92 -15.05
CA LYS A 186 -5.02 -8.24 -14.77
C LYS A 186 -4.17 -8.17 -13.52
N VAL A 187 -4.49 -8.99 -12.51
CA VAL A 187 -3.88 -8.95 -11.18
C VAL A 187 -2.91 -10.10 -10.98
N PHE A 188 -1.68 -9.80 -10.52
CA PHE A 188 -0.66 -10.77 -10.14
C PHE A 188 -0.18 -10.48 -8.72
N LEU A 189 -0.72 -11.21 -7.73
CA LEU A 189 -0.33 -11.14 -6.32
C LEU A 189 0.78 -12.15 -6.01
N HIS A 190 1.44 -12.00 -4.85
CA HIS A 190 2.58 -12.83 -4.43
C HIS A 190 3.76 -12.82 -5.44
N CYS A 191 3.88 -11.73 -6.20
CA CYS A 191 4.88 -11.53 -7.23
C CYS A 191 5.74 -10.33 -6.89
N TRP A 192 7.00 -10.55 -6.52
CA TRP A 192 7.92 -9.46 -6.19
C TRP A 192 8.65 -8.99 -7.46
N GLY A 193 8.40 -7.74 -7.88
CA GLY A 193 9.15 -7.09 -8.96
C GLY A 193 10.61 -6.91 -8.54
N VAL A 194 11.54 -7.54 -9.28
CA VAL A 194 12.94 -7.64 -8.88
C VAL A 194 13.91 -7.07 -9.91
N ASP A 195 13.47 -6.91 -11.18
CA ASP A 195 14.34 -6.41 -12.24
C ASP A 195 13.52 -5.77 -13.37
N ALA A 196 14.16 -4.98 -14.22
CA ALA A 196 13.56 -4.39 -15.41
C ALA A 196 13.91 -5.18 -16.66
N VAL A 197 12.95 -5.32 -17.58
CA VAL A 197 13.22 -5.81 -18.93
C VAL A 197 13.59 -4.62 -19.81
N MET A 198 14.81 -4.58 -20.31
CA MET A 198 15.37 -3.47 -21.05
C MET A 198 15.55 -3.78 -22.54
N GLU A 199 15.20 -2.80 -23.39
CA GLU A 199 15.58 -2.74 -24.80
C GLU A 199 16.35 -1.43 -25.01
N GLY A 200 17.69 -1.52 -25.05
CA GLY A 200 18.53 -0.34 -24.99
C GLY A 200 18.28 0.47 -23.71
N ARG A 201 17.80 1.71 -23.85
CA ARG A 201 17.44 2.59 -22.71
C ARG A 201 15.95 2.57 -22.35
N THR A 202 15.18 1.71 -23.01
CA THR A 202 13.73 1.66 -22.85
C THR A 202 13.34 0.46 -22.00
N VAL A 203 12.56 0.69 -20.96
CA VAL A 203 11.90 -0.37 -20.18
C VAL A 203 10.77 -0.96 -21.01
N ARG A 204 10.77 -2.28 -21.16
CA ARG A 204 9.79 -3.07 -21.93
C ARG A 204 9.00 -4.04 -21.05
N GLY A 205 9.18 -3.98 -19.75
CA GLY A 205 8.51 -4.86 -18.82
C GLY A 205 9.24 -4.94 -17.49
N ALA A 206 8.81 -5.89 -16.69
CA ALA A 206 9.44 -6.20 -15.41
C ALA A 206 9.63 -7.70 -15.23
N VAL A 207 10.70 -8.06 -14.54
CA VAL A 207 10.94 -9.41 -14.03
C VAL A 207 10.45 -9.46 -12.59
N PHE A 208 9.76 -10.52 -12.25
CA PHE A 208 9.31 -10.77 -10.88
C PHE A 208 9.66 -12.17 -10.39
N GLU A 209 9.82 -12.27 -9.08
CA GLU A 209 10.05 -13.55 -8.40
C GLU A 209 8.74 -13.99 -7.72
N SER A 210 8.41 -15.27 -7.89
CA SER A 210 7.25 -15.91 -7.25
C SER A 210 7.61 -17.34 -6.82
N LYS A 211 6.68 -18.06 -6.21
CA LYS A 211 6.90 -19.50 -5.92
C LYS A 211 7.07 -20.35 -7.19
N ALA A 212 6.57 -19.88 -8.34
CA ALA A 212 6.80 -20.51 -9.64
C ALA A 212 8.20 -20.21 -10.22
N GLY A 213 9.00 -19.39 -9.51
CA GLY A 213 10.31 -18.93 -9.95
C GLY A 213 10.27 -17.56 -10.61
N ARG A 214 11.34 -17.23 -11.34
CA ARG A 214 11.52 -15.94 -11.99
C ARG A 214 10.85 -15.93 -13.38
N GLN A 215 10.00 -14.94 -13.61
CA GLN A 215 9.17 -14.79 -14.80
C GLN A 215 9.12 -13.30 -15.20
N ALA A 216 8.64 -12.99 -16.39
CA ALA A 216 8.53 -11.63 -16.88
C ALA A 216 7.10 -11.29 -17.33
N LEU A 217 6.76 -10.01 -17.23
CA LEU A 217 5.63 -9.37 -17.89
C LEU A 217 6.17 -8.29 -18.83
N LEU A 218 5.71 -8.29 -20.09
CA LEU A 218 6.08 -7.27 -21.06
C LEU A 218 5.02 -6.18 -21.14
N ALA A 219 5.46 -4.95 -21.40
CA ALA A 219 4.57 -3.80 -21.54
C ALA A 219 5.15 -2.74 -22.49
N LYS A 220 4.29 -1.91 -23.07
CA LYS A 220 4.68 -0.73 -23.83
C LYS A 220 5.16 0.40 -22.91
N VAL A 221 4.50 0.55 -21.76
CA VAL A 221 4.85 1.51 -20.69
C VAL A 221 4.76 0.82 -19.35
N VAL A 222 5.71 1.09 -18.47
CA VAL A 222 5.76 0.57 -17.10
C VAL A 222 5.63 1.71 -16.10
N VAL A 223 4.88 1.50 -15.02
CA VAL A 223 4.78 2.44 -13.89
C VAL A 223 5.42 1.78 -12.66
N ASP A 224 6.52 2.37 -12.19
CA ASP A 224 7.13 2.00 -10.91
C ASP A 224 6.34 2.65 -9.76
N ALA A 225 5.52 1.85 -9.10
CA ALA A 225 4.77 2.19 -7.90
C ALA A 225 5.20 1.36 -6.68
N THR A 226 6.42 0.81 -6.71
CA THR A 226 6.99 -0.02 -5.63
C THR A 226 7.15 0.75 -4.32
N GLY A 227 7.16 2.09 -4.42
CA GLY A 227 7.36 3.02 -3.33
C GLY A 227 8.84 3.13 -2.90
N ASP A 228 9.65 2.14 -3.23
CA ASP A 228 11.10 2.13 -2.97
C ASP A 228 11.93 2.38 -4.25
N GLY A 229 11.25 2.52 -5.41
CA GLY A 229 11.91 2.74 -6.68
C GLY A 229 12.72 1.55 -7.15
N ASP A 230 12.21 0.35 -6.88
CA ASP A 230 12.95 -0.88 -7.16
C ASP A 230 13.15 -1.06 -8.66
N LEU A 231 12.13 -0.70 -9.46
CA LEU A 231 12.19 -0.90 -10.89
C LEU A 231 13.02 0.18 -11.61
N PHE A 232 12.87 1.44 -11.25
CA PHE A 232 13.69 2.48 -11.88
C PHE A 232 15.18 2.33 -11.51
N ALA A 233 15.48 1.86 -10.29
CA ALA A 233 16.86 1.55 -9.90
C ALA A 233 17.40 0.35 -10.69
N ALA A 234 16.62 -0.72 -10.88
CA ALA A 234 16.99 -1.86 -11.71
C ALA A 234 17.18 -1.47 -13.19
N ALA A 235 16.39 -0.52 -13.70
CA ALA A 235 16.52 0.03 -15.04
C ALA A 235 17.74 0.96 -15.21
N GLY A 236 18.52 1.20 -14.15
CA GLY A 236 19.68 2.10 -14.18
C GLY A 236 19.33 3.60 -14.23
N ALA A 237 18.10 3.98 -13.84
CA ALA A 237 17.73 5.38 -13.72
C ALA A 237 18.46 6.04 -12.55
N GLU A 238 18.90 7.27 -12.75
CA GLU A 238 19.51 8.08 -11.72
C GLU A 238 18.54 8.34 -10.57
N HIS A 239 19.02 8.20 -9.32
CA HIS A 239 18.21 8.39 -8.13
C HIS A 239 19.06 8.74 -6.90
N GLU A 240 18.42 9.31 -5.89
CA GLU A 240 19.01 9.51 -4.57
C GLU A 240 18.57 8.41 -3.61
N GLN A 241 19.46 8.05 -2.67
CA GLN A 241 19.10 7.20 -1.52
C GLN A 241 19.02 8.05 -0.25
N ARG A 242 18.02 7.75 0.58
CA ARG A 242 17.77 8.51 1.81
C ARG A 242 17.58 7.58 3.01
N LEU A 243 18.19 7.96 4.13
CA LEU A 243 17.85 7.39 5.43
C LEU A 243 16.58 8.07 5.95
N HIS A 244 15.68 7.28 6.52
CA HIS A 244 14.48 7.83 7.14
C HIS A 244 14.03 6.96 8.32
N ALA A 245 13.22 7.55 9.22
CA ALA A 245 12.66 6.84 10.35
C ALA A 245 11.73 5.71 9.87
N ILE A 246 12.07 4.49 10.25
CA ILE A 246 11.28 3.28 9.95
C ILE A 246 10.55 2.86 11.22
N GLY A 247 9.23 2.84 11.18
CA GLY A 247 8.37 2.50 12.31
C GLY A 247 7.56 1.26 12.06
N LEU A 248 6.75 0.89 13.06
CA LEU A 248 5.81 -0.23 12.95
C LEU A 248 4.49 0.16 13.62
N VAL A 249 3.41 -0.03 12.92
CA VAL A 249 2.07 0.26 13.42
C VAL A 249 1.47 -0.99 14.07
N HIS A 250 0.62 -0.80 15.05
CA HIS A 250 -0.15 -1.87 15.68
C HIS A 250 -1.55 -1.37 16.05
N ARG A 251 -2.48 -2.29 16.24
CA ARG A 251 -3.83 -1.98 16.72
C ARG A 251 -4.06 -2.57 18.10
N LEU A 252 -4.86 -1.85 18.89
CA LEU A 252 -5.31 -2.25 20.22
C LEU A 252 -6.80 -2.53 20.20
N GLY A 253 -7.22 -3.58 20.89
CA GLY A 253 -8.63 -3.92 21.11
C GLY A 253 -9.11 -3.59 22.52
N ASN A 254 -10.44 -3.61 22.74
CA ASN A 254 -11.14 -3.25 23.97
C ASN A 254 -10.87 -1.81 24.46
N VAL A 255 -10.54 -0.89 23.58
CA VAL A 255 -10.22 0.49 23.98
C VAL A 255 -11.47 1.26 24.43
N ASP A 256 -12.64 0.84 24.03
CA ASP A 256 -13.95 1.33 24.50
C ASP A 256 -14.22 1.01 25.97
N ARG A 257 -13.59 -0.05 26.53
CA ARG A 257 -13.71 -0.45 27.94
C ARG A 257 -12.76 0.30 28.88
N VAL A 258 -11.89 1.15 28.36
CA VAL A 258 -10.92 1.89 29.16
C VAL A 258 -11.61 2.92 30.04
N ASP A 259 -11.43 2.79 31.37
CA ASP A 259 -11.83 3.81 32.33
C ASP A 259 -10.82 4.97 32.31
N ARG A 260 -11.11 5.96 31.48
CA ARG A 260 -10.24 7.14 31.29
C ARG A 260 -10.12 8.00 32.55
N ALA A 261 -11.11 7.97 33.47
CA ALA A 261 -11.06 8.70 34.70
C ALA A 261 -10.03 8.08 35.66
N LYS A 262 -10.07 6.76 35.87
CA LYS A 262 -9.05 6.05 36.65
C LYS A 262 -7.64 6.21 36.06
N LEU A 263 -7.51 6.08 34.74
CA LEU A 263 -6.24 6.26 34.06
C LEU A 263 -5.66 7.67 34.30
N LYS A 264 -6.50 8.70 34.27
CA LYS A 264 -6.12 10.08 34.53
C LYS A 264 -5.75 10.30 35.99
N GLN A 265 -6.55 9.77 36.96
CA GLN A 265 -6.29 9.88 38.41
C GLN A 265 -4.96 9.22 38.81
N ALA A 266 -4.57 8.15 38.14
CA ALA A 266 -3.28 7.48 38.33
C ALA A 266 -2.07 8.31 37.90
N GLY A 267 -2.27 9.57 37.49
CA GLY A 267 -1.18 10.45 37.00
C GLY A 267 -0.52 9.99 35.70
N LYS A 268 -1.17 9.08 34.99
CA LYS A 268 -0.65 8.47 33.74
C LYS A 268 -1.17 9.23 32.52
N ALA A 269 -0.92 10.55 32.45
CA ALA A 269 -1.27 11.38 31.28
C ALA A 269 -0.79 10.75 29.95
N ASP A 270 0.34 10.02 29.97
CA ASP A 270 0.86 9.29 28.82
C ASP A 270 0.03 8.06 28.43
N GLY A 271 -0.83 7.54 29.33
CA GLY A 271 -1.72 6.43 29.01
C GLY A 271 -2.65 6.73 27.84
N ASN A 272 -3.17 7.98 27.74
CA ASN A 272 -3.98 8.39 26.62
C ASN A 272 -3.20 8.42 25.28
N LYS A 273 -1.92 8.81 25.32
CA LYS A 273 -1.04 8.74 24.15
C LYS A 273 -0.71 7.29 23.75
N MET A 274 -0.69 6.37 24.73
CA MET A 274 -0.46 4.96 24.48
C MET A 274 -1.64 4.27 23.81
N LEU A 275 -2.87 4.77 24.02
CA LEU A 275 -4.10 4.21 23.45
C LEU A 275 -4.24 4.45 21.94
N GLY A 276 -3.49 5.40 21.36
CA GLY A 276 -3.51 5.65 19.92
C GLY A 276 -4.74 6.42 19.42
N ALA A 277 -4.90 6.41 18.10
CA ALA A 277 -5.96 7.10 17.38
C ALA A 277 -7.15 6.16 17.08
N ARG A 278 -8.34 6.75 16.92
CA ARG A 278 -9.56 5.98 16.61
C ARG A 278 -9.46 5.32 15.24
N THR A 279 -10.10 4.14 15.11
CA THR A 279 -10.44 3.50 13.85
C THR A 279 -11.95 3.55 13.63
N PRO A 280 -12.45 3.12 12.47
CA PRO A 280 -13.89 2.95 12.26
C PRO A 280 -14.55 1.98 13.24
N LEU A 281 -13.80 1.02 13.78
CA LEU A 281 -14.29 0.08 14.80
C LEU A 281 -14.19 0.72 16.17
N PRO A 282 -15.31 0.89 16.92
CA PRO A 282 -15.33 1.65 18.18
C PRO A 282 -14.39 1.12 19.27
N SER A 283 -14.21 -0.20 19.36
CA SER A 283 -13.35 -0.87 20.33
C SER A 283 -11.88 -0.91 19.94
N VAL A 284 -11.53 -0.43 18.74
CA VAL A 284 -10.18 -0.57 18.13
C VAL A 284 -9.53 0.80 17.93
N THR A 285 -8.27 0.90 18.30
CA THR A 285 -7.41 2.04 17.95
C THR A 285 -6.14 1.58 17.24
N TRP A 286 -5.46 2.50 16.58
CA TRP A 286 -4.17 2.24 15.96
C TRP A 286 -3.08 3.16 16.54
N VAL A 287 -1.88 2.62 16.68
CA VAL A 287 -0.72 3.29 17.28
C VAL A 287 0.45 3.22 16.30
N ASN A 288 0.98 4.38 15.93
CA ASN A 288 2.16 4.46 15.08
C ASN A 288 3.41 4.52 15.96
N LEU A 289 4.17 3.43 16.03
CA LEU A 289 5.47 3.40 16.69
C LEU A 289 6.53 3.92 15.72
N ARG A 290 7.10 5.09 16.04
CA ARG A 290 8.19 5.67 15.26
C ARG A 290 9.52 4.99 15.66
N GLY A 291 10.32 4.60 14.68
CA GLY A 291 11.63 3.99 14.87
C GLY A 291 12.79 4.94 14.52
N PRO A 292 14.03 4.42 14.55
CA PRO A 292 15.22 5.16 14.15
C PRO A 292 15.25 5.45 12.65
N SER A 293 16.08 6.42 12.28
CA SER A 293 16.43 6.66 10.88
C SER A 293 17.42 5.59 10.43
N THR A 294 17.07 4.85 9.38
CA THR A 294 17.79 3.66 8.94
C THR A 294 17.72 3.50 7.43
N ASN A 295 18.67 2.75 6.86
CA ASN A 295 18.67 2.37 5.46
C ASN A 295 17.59 1.30 5.20
N ALA A 296 16.55 1.66 4.47
CA ALA A 296 15.47 0.73 4.11
C ALA A 296 15.85 -0.30 3.04
N LEU A 297 17.06 -0.24 2.50
CA LEU A 297 17.60 -1.20 1.52
C LEU A 297 18.53 -2.25 2.17
N ASP A 298 18.78 -2.12 3.48
CA ASP A 298 19.59 -3.07 4.23
C ASP A 298 18.70 -4.12 4.89
N VAL A 299 18.77 -5.35 4.38
CA VAL A 299 17.95 -6.49 4.83
C VAL A 299 18.22 -6.84 6.29
N ALA A 300 19.48 -6.75 6.75
CA ALA A 300 19.84 -7.06 8.13
C ALA A 300 19.25 -6.02 9.10
N GLU A 301 19.33 -4.72 8.74
CA GLU A 301 18.72 -3.65 9.49
C GLU A 301 17.18 -3.76 9.53
N LEU A 302 16.54 -4.04 8.40
CA LEU A 302 15.08 -4.25 8.37
C LEU A 302 14.66 -5.42 9.27
N SER A 303 15.38 -6.56 9.18
CA SER A 303 15.11 -7.73 10.02
C SER A 303 15.27 -7.41 11.51
N ARG A 304 16.34 -6.71 11.88
CA ARG A 304 16.60 -6.26 13.25
C ARG A 304 15.45 -5.35 13.75
N LEU A 305 15.01 -4.40 12.94
CA LEU A 305 13.92 -3.49 13.28
C LEU A 305 12.58 -4.20 13.47
N GLU A 306 12.25 -5.17 12.61
CA GLU A 306 11.06 -6.00 12.76
C GLU A 306 11.00 -6.67 14.14
N LEU A 307 12.08 -7.33 14.53
CA LEU A 307 12.16 -8.02 15.82
C LEU A 307 12.12 -7.05 17.01
N GLN A 308 12.86 -5.94 16.90
CA GLN A 308 12.93 -4.91 17.94
C GLN A 308 11.58 -4.22 18.14
N HIS A 309 10.92 -3.83 17.07
CA HIS A 309 9.62 -3.16 17.15
C HIS A 309 8.54 -4.06 17.72
N ARG A 310 8.44 -5.33 17.29
CA ARG A 310 7.47 -6.29 17.87
C ARG A 310 7.70 -6.48 19.36
N ARG A 311 8.97 -6.61 19.82
CA ARG A 311 9.30 -6.69 21.24
C ARG A 311 8.86 -5.42 21.98
N SER A 312 9.16 -4.25 21.45
CA SER A 312 8.81 -2.96 22.05
C SER A 312 7.29 -2.76 22.12
N ILE A 313 6.55 -3.14 21.07
CA ILE A 313 5.09 -3.10 21.05
C ILE A 313 4.52 -4.02 22.13
N TRP A 314 4.99 -5.26 22.22
CA TRP A 314 4.55 -6.21 23.22
C TRP A 314 4.73 -5.67 24.64
N GLN A 315 5.94 -5.20 24.97
CA GLN A 315 6.26 -4.62 26.27
C GLN A 315 5.40 -3.38 26.58
N ARG A 316 5.17 -2.52 25.58
CA ARG A 316 4.32 -1.34 25.71
C ARG A 316 2.88 -1.72 26.06
N VAL A 317 2.32 -2.73 25.40
CA VAL A 317 0.96 -3.21 25.68
C VAL A 317 0.87 -3.83 27.07
N GLN A 318 1.85 -4.65 27.47
CA GLN A 318 1.87 -5.19 28.85
C GLN A 318 1.93 -4.08 29.90
N LYS A 319 2.74 -3.04 29.66
CA LYS A 319 2.79 -1.87 30.55
C LYS A 319 1.46 -1.11 30.60
N LEU A 320 0.78 -0.97 29.46
CA LEU A 320 -0.55 -0.32 29.40
C LEU A 320 -1.58 -1.10 30.24
N ARG A 321 -1.60 -2.42 30.14
CA ARG A 321 -2.50 -3.30 30.89
C ARG A 321 -2.29 -3.28 32.43
N GLN A 322 -1.12 -2.83 32.88
CA GLN A 322 -0.82 -2.64 34.31
C GLN A 322 -1.30 -1.27 34.82
N MET A 323 -1.84 -0.42 33.96
CA MET A 323 -2.37 0.89 34.35
C MET A 323 -3.82 0.78 34.78
N PRO A 324 -4.22 1.41 35.91
CA PRO A 324 -5.60 1.40 36.38
C PRO A 324 -6.57 1.91 35.30
N GLY A 325 -7.57 1.10 34.98
CA GLY A 325 -8.58 1.40 33.98
C GLY A 325 -8.24 1.00 32.56
N ALA A 326 -7.09 0.34 32.32
CA ALA A 326 -6.68 -0.15 31.01
C ALA A 326 -6.37 -1.66 31.00
N GLU A 327 -6.80 -2.39 32.00
CA GLU A 327 -6.49 -3.81 32.24
C GLU A 327 -6.96 -4.73 31.09
N ASP A 328 -8.11 -4.39 30.49
CA ASP A 328 -8.76 -5.19 29.44
C ASP A 328 -8.22 -4.92 28.04
N VAL A 329 -7.36 -3.92 27.85
CA VAL A 329 -6.76 -3.62 26.56
C VAL A 329 -5.86 -4.77 26.13
N PHE A 330 -5.92 -5.14 24.85
CA PHE A 330 -5.04 -6.17 24.28
C PHE A 330 -4.43 -5.73 22.95
N LEU A 331 -3.32 -6.36 22.57
CA LEU A 331 -2.74 -6.20 21.25
C LEU A 331 -3.59 -6.99 20.25
N LEU A 332 -4.28 -6.28 19.36
CA LEU A 332 -5.10 -6.90 18.32
C LEU A 332 -4.20 -7.50 17.23
N ASP A 333 -3.35 -6.67 16.64
CA ASP A 333 -2.39 -7.06 15.63
C ASP A 333 -1.20 -6.08 15.52
N VAL A 334 -0.19 -6.52 14.79
CA VAL A 334 0.95 -5.70 14.37
C VAL A 334 0.97 -5.69 12.85
N ALA A 335 1.24 -4.53 12.27
CA ALA A 335 1.32 -4.41 10.82
C ALA A 335 2.28 -5.46 10.22
N PRO A 336 1.88 -6.19 9.17
CA PRO A 336 2.75 -7.14 8.47
C PRO A 336 3.85 -6.46 7.64
N GLN A 337 3.83 -5.13 7.54
CA GLN A 337 4.85 -4.35 6.82
C GLN A 337 5.46 -3.28 7.71
N LEU A 338 6.79 -3.16 7.71
CA LEU A 338 7.49 -2.01 8.27
C LEU A 338 7.06 -0.72 7.57
N GLY A 339 6.89 0.35 8.35
CA GLY A 339 6.54 1.67 7.86
C GLY A 339 7.74 2.40 7.27
N VAL A 340 8.24 1.93 6.13
CA VAL A 340 9.30 2.58 5.36
C VAL A 340 8.75 3.84 4.71
N ARG A 341 9.21 5.01 5.16
CA ARG A 341 8.71 6.31 4.68
C ARG A 341 9.37 6.76 3.39
N THR A 342 10.67 6.49 3.25
CA THR A 342 11.42 6.74 2.02
C THR A 342 12.66 5.85 1.98
N SER A 343 13.17 5.60 0.78
CA SER A 343 14.41 4.86 0.52
C SER A 343 15.13 5.50 -0.68
N ARG A 344 14.55 5.39 -1.88
CA ARG A 344 15.04 6.04 -3.11
C ARG A 344 14.07 7.10 -3.58
N LEU A 345 14.60 8.16 -4.17
CA LEU A 345 13.88 9.22 -4.87
C LEU A 345 14.41 9.32 -6.29
N LEU A 346 13.52 9.30 -7.27
CA LEU A 346 13.85 9.42 -8.68
C LEU A 346 14.58 10.73 -8.98
N ALA A 347 15.57 10.73 -9.87
CA ALA A 347 16.02 11.92 -10.59
C ALA A 347 15.15 12.11 -11.84
N GLY A 348 14.05 12.85 -11.68
CA GLY A 348 13.08 13.15 -12.74
C GLY A 348 13.48 14.36 -13.58
N THR A 349 12.76 14.57 -14.69
CA THR A 349 12.97 15.74 -15.56
C THR A 349 12.66 17.07 -14.89
N HIS A 350 11.84 17.06 -13.83
CA HIS A 350 11.63 18.16 -12.90
C HIS A 350 11.75 17.65 -11.47
N GLN A 351 12.51 18.35 -10.63
CA GLN A 351 12.51 18.13 -9.18
C GLN A 351 11.63 19.19 -8.51
N LEU A 352 10.46 18.77 -8.01
CA LEU A 352 9.60 19.69 -7.28
C LEU A 352 10.23 20.01 -5.93
N THR A 353 10.44 21.31 -5.68
CA THR A 353 11.10 21.81 -4.47
C THR A 353 10.09 22.35 -3.46
N TYR A 354 10.46 22.29 -2.18
CA TYR A 354 9.68 22.91 -1.11
C TYR A 354 9.48 24.41 -1.34
N GLN A 355 10.48 25.11 -1.93
CA GLN A 355 10.36 26.52 -2.22
C GLN A 355 9.29 26.81 -3.28
N GLU A 356 9.27 26.05 -4.36
CA GLU A 356 8.24 26.20 -5.41
C GLU A 356 6.82 26.02 -4.85
N THR A 357 6.63 25.06 -3.91
CA THR A 357 5.32 24.87 -3.26
C THR A 357 4.96 26.03 -2.34
N ARG A 358 5.94 26.61 -1.63
CA ARG A 358 5.76 27.78 -0.76
C ARG A 358 5.40 29.03 -1.53
N ASP A 359 6.01 29.22 -2.67
CA ASP A 359 5.81 30.39 -3.54
C ASP A 359 4.49 30.29 -4.33
N GLY A 360 3.74 29.19 -4.17
CA GLY A 360 2.50 28.92 -4.90
C GLY A 360 2.73 28.84 -6.42
N LYS A 361 3.90 28.34 -6.83
CA LYS A 361 4.28 28.26 -8.24
C LYS A 361 3.28 27.41 -9.02
N ARG A 362 2.81 27.94 -10.14
CA ARG A 362 1.95 27.24 -11.10
C ARG A 362 2.81 26.63 -12.20
N PHE A 363 2.42 25.45 -12.67
CA PHE A 363 3.11 24.73 -13.73
C PHE A 363 2.16 24.49 -14.90
N PRO A 364 2.55 24.77 -16.15
CA PRO A 364 1.71 24.49 -17.32
C PRO A 364 1.48 22.99 -17.51
N ASP A 365 2.39 22.17 -17.00
CA ASP A 365 2.37 20.70 -17.03
C ASP A 365 1.87 20.08 -15.73
N VAL A 366 1.03 20.79 -14.95
CA VAL A 366 0.44 20.24 -13.71
C VAL A 366 -0.41 19.01 -14.02
N VAL A 367 -0.19 17.93 -13.25
CA VAL A 367 -0.91 16.65 -13.43
C VAL A 367 -1.56 16.12 -12.15
N ALA A 368 -1.26 16.74 -11.02
CA ALA A 368 -1.84 16.43 -9.73
C ALA A 368 -1.73 17.63 -8.81
N VAL A 369 -2.48 17.62 -7.72
CA VAL A 369 -2.40 18.64 -6.66
C VAL A 369 -2.28 17.92 -5.32
N GLY A 370 -1.34 18.37 -4.49
CA GLY A 370 -1.19 17.92 -3.12
C GLY A 370 -1.89 18.85 -2.14
N GLY A 371 -2.42 18.27 -1.06
CA GLY A 371 -2.89 18.96 0.14
C GLY A 371 -1.86 18.82 1.26
N ALA A 372 -1.78 19.77 2.17
CA ALA A 372 -0.75 19.81 3.20
C ALA A 372 -1.15 19.15 4.52
N GLN A 373 -0.15 18.70 5.28
CA GLN A 373 -0.33 18.20 6.66
C GLN A 373 -0.73 19.29 7.66
N GLY A 374 -0.38 20.53 7.43
CA GLY A 374 -0.53 21.60 8.39
C GLY A 374 -1.45 22.73 7.95
N ALA A 375 -1.80 23.59 8.91
CA ALA A 375 -2.60 24.78 8.68
C ALA A 375 -1.92 25.86 7.82
N GLN A 376 -0.70 25.62 7.34
CA GLN A 376 0.15 26.65 6.74
C GLN A 376 0.26 26.60 5.21
N HIS A 377 -0.20 25.52 4.55
CA HIS A 377 -0.01 25.36 3.12
C HIS A 377 -1.35 25.26 2.39
N GLY A 378 -1.51 26.05 1.34
CA GLY A 378 -2.56 25.90 0.34
C GLY A 378 -2.37 24.63 -0.50
N GLU A 379 -3.07 24.58 -1.61
CA GLU A 379 -2.83 23.56 -2.63
C GLU A 379 -1.44 23.76 -3.28
N TRP A 380 -0.77 22.69 -3.60
CA TRP A 380 0.51 22.74 -4.29
C TRP A 380 0.49 21.85 -5.54
N PRO A 381 0.63 22.47 -6.72
CA PRO A 381 0.60 21.75 -7.98
C PRO A 381 1.81 20.84 -8.14
N ILE A 382 1.59 19.66 -8.73
CA ILE A 382 2.61 18.66 -9.02
C ILE A 382 2.81 18.61 -10.53
N PRO A 383 3.98 19.03 -11.07
CA PRO A 383 4.26 19.00 -12.50
C PRO A 383 4.55 17.58 -12.99
N TYR A 384 4.27 17.31 -14.26
CA TYR A 384 4.47 16.00 -14.89
C TYR A 384 5.90 15.47 -14.77
N GLY A 385 6.87 16.38 -14.88
CA GLY A 385 8.28 16.03 -14.86
C GLY A 385 8.76 15.30 -13.61
N VAL A 386 8.02 15.35 -12.47
CA VAL A 386 8.37 14.60 -11.25
C VAL A 386 8.21 13.09 -11.42
N LEU A 387 7.37 12.65 -12.38
CA LEU A 387 7.06 11.24 -12.65
C LEU A 387 8.00 10.64 -13.70
N VAL A 388 8.71 11.47 -14.47
CA VAL A 388 9.45 11.08 -15.69
C VAL A 388 10.94 10.97 -15.40
N PRO A 389 11.57 9.79 -15.52
CA PRO A 389 13.03 9.63 -15.38
C PRO A 389 13.81 10.45 -16.40
N LYS A 390 14.97 11.03 -16.03
CA LYS A 390 15.81 11.82 -16.96
C LYS A 390 16.36 10.98 -18.11
N GLN A 391 16.78 9.75 -17.86
CA GLN A 391 17.65 9.00 -18.76
C GLN A 391 17.02 7.70 -19.29
N VAL A 392 15.97 7.20 -18.66
CA VAL A 392 15.31 5.93 -18.99
C VAL A 392 13.97 6.21 -19.64
N ASP A 393 13.69 5.53 -20.74
CA ASP A 393 12.42 5.63 -21.48
C ASP A 393 11.47 4.46 -21.14
N GLY A 394 10.20 4.59 -21.51
CA GLY A 394 9.20 3.54 -21.29
C GLY A 394 8.78 3.37 -19.83
N LEU A 395 9.21 4.26 -18.93
CA LEU A 395 9.02 4.17 -17.49
C LEU A 395 8.46 5.49 -16.92
N LEU A 396 7.55 5.35 -15.97
CA LEU A 396 7.08 6.42 -15.07
C LEU A 396 7.22 5.97 -13.62
N ALA A 397 7.44 6.89 -12.70
CA ALA A 397 7.39 6.62 -11.26
C ALA A 397 6.11 7.21 -10.66
N ALA A 398 5.59 6.60 -9.58
CA ALA A 398 4.43 7.10 -8.86
C ALA A 398 4.54 6.87 -7.35
N GLY A 399 3.91 7.74 -6.57
CA GLY A 399 3.88 7.63 -5.12
C GLY A 399 5.12 8.22 -4.43
N ARG A 400 5.57 7.60 -3.34
CA ARG A 400 6.59 8.17 -2.44
C ARG A 400 8.01 8.26 -3.02
N CYS A 401 8.27 7.61 -4.15
CA CYS A 401 9.61 7.57 -4.78
C CYS A 401 9.79 8.56 -5.93
N VAL A 402 8.82 9.45 -6.20
CA VAL A 402 8.89 10.46 -7.25
C VAL A 402 9.94 11.55 -6.96
N CYS A 403 10.25 12.38 -7.96
CA CYS A 403 11.32 13.37 -7.89
C CYS A 403 10.91 14.62 -7.10
N VAL A 404 11.28 14.68 -5.82
CA VAL A 404 11.07 15.83 -4.95
C VAL A 404 12.31 16.16 -4.11
N ASP A 405 12.39 17.37 -3.60
CA ASP A 405 13.43 17.69 -2.63
C ASP A 405 13.18 17.03 -1.26
N SER A 406 14.22 17.00 -0.43
CA SER A 406 14.18 16.31 0.87
C SER A 406 13.14 16.87 1.85
N ARG A 407 12.74 18.14 1.70
CA ARG A 407 11.77 18.80 2.58
C ARG A 407 10.33 18.44 2.22
N LEU A 408 10.06 18.08 0.95
CA LEU A 408 8.74 17.65 0.47
C LEU A 408 8.43 16.18 0.71
N ILE A 409 9.39 15.35 1.09
CA ILE A 409 9.19 13.91 1.30
C ILE A 409 8.04 13.64 2.28
N GLU A 410 7.93 14.43 3.35
CA GLU A 410 6.90 14.22 4.38
C GLU A 410 5.48 14.42 3.84
N ASP A 411 5.29 15.27 2.84
CA ASP A 411 4.00 15.54 2.20
C ASP A 411 3.77 14.64 0.97
N MET A 412 4.79 14.44 0.12
CA MET A 412 4.67 13.63 -1.09
C MET A 412 4.42 12.14 -0.82
N ARG A 413 4.92 11.60 0.29
CA ARG A 413 4.70 10.19 0.69
C ARG A 413 3.32 9.92 1.28
N LEU A 414 2.51 10.96 1.53
CA LEU A 414 1.15 10.78 2.08
C LEU A 414 0.27 9.98 1.11
N ILE A 415 -0.64 9.21 1.66
CA ILE A 415 -1.59 8.40 0.88
C ILE A 415 -2.31 9.25 -0.17
N ALA A 416 -2.73 10.46 0.21
CA ALA A 416 -3.36 11.42 -0.67
C ALA A 416 -2.51 11.76 -1.91
N ALA A 417 -1.25 12.18 -1.72
CA ALA A 417 -0.33 12.48 -2.80
C ALA A 417 0.05 11.23 -3.61
N CYS A 418 0.13 10.06 -2.97
CA CYS A 418 0.34 8.78 -3.67
C CYS A 418 -0.83 8.45 -4.60
N LEU A 419 -2.08 8.64 -4.16
CA LEU A 419 -3.27 8.41 -4.99
C LEU A 419 -3.28 9.34 -6.22
N THR A 420 -3.00 10.63 -6.03
CA THR A 420 -3.04 11.62 -7.13
C THR A 420 -1.91 11.43 -8.12
N THR A 421 -0.68 11.17 -7.65
CA THR A 421 0.47 10.88 -8.54
C THR A 421 0.33 9.54 -9.26
N GLY A 422 -0.25 8.54 -8.60
CA GLY A 422 -0.60 7.26 -9.23
C GLY A 422 -1.62 7.42 -10.34
N HIS A 423 -2.71 8.16 -10.08
CA HIS A 423 -3.73 8.49 -11.07
C HIS A 423 -3.09 9.17 -12.30
N ALA A 424 -2.24 10.18 -12.06
CA ALA A 424 -1.54 10.88 -13.12
C ALA A 424 -0.62 9.96 -13.94
N ALA A 425 0.17 9.11 -13.28
CA ALA A 425 1.09 8.19 -13.96
C ALA A 425 0.34 7.16 -14.82
N GLY A 426 -0.75 6.58 -14.32
CA GLY A 426 -1.57 5.63 -15.07
C GLY A 426 -2.24 6.26 -16.30
N ALA A 427 -2.83 7.45 -16.13
CA ALA A 427 -3.41 8.22 -17.23
C ALA A 427 -2.34 8.59 -18.28
N ALA A 428 -1.14 9.03 -17.83
CA ALA A 428 -0.03 9.37 -18.71
C ALA A 428 0.47 8.14 -19.51
N ALA A 429 0.56 6.97 -18.85
CA ALA A 429 0.93 5.74 -19.52
C ALA A 429 -0.07 5.39 -20.63
N ALA A 430 -1.37 5.52 -20.41
CA ALA A 430 -2.40 5.28 -21.41
C ALA A 430 -2.33 6.31 -22.55
N VAL A 431 -2.05 7.59 -22.28
CA VAL A 431 -1.83 8.62 -23.31
C VAL A 431 -0.62 8.26 -24.17
N ALA A 432 0.51 7.87 -23.56
CA ALA A 432 1.72 7.45 -24.27
C ALA A 432 1.45 6.27 -25.22
N VAL A 433 0.75 5.24 -24.73
CA VAL A 433 0.33 4.07 -25.51
C VAL A 433 -0.53 4.48 -26.70
N ARG A 434 -1.59 5.25 -26.49
CA ARG A 434 -2.50 5.69 -27.54
C ARG A 434 -1.81 6.57 -28.60
N SER A 435 -0.92 7.44 -28.16
CA SER A 435 -0.16 8.33 -29.02
C SER A 435 1.05 7.67 -29.67
N ARG A 436 1.38 6.43 -29.31
CA ARG A 436 2.56 5.66 -29.77
C ARG A 436 3.87 6.44 -29.58
N CYS A 437 3.98 7.16 -28.45
CA CYS A 437 5.17 7.93 -28.11
C CYS A 437 5.73 7.50 -26.75
N ARG A 438 6.93 7.99 -26.44
CA ARG A 438 7.52 7.76 -25.11
C ARG A 438 6.75 8.56 -24.06
N PRO A 439 6.70 8.10 -22.79
CA PRO A 439 6.08 8.88 -21.72
C PRO A 439 6.58 10.33 -21.61
N ARG A 440 7.88 10.57 -21.89
CA ARG A 440 8.45 11.92 -21.86
C ARG A 440 8.00 12.86 -22.98
N ASP A 441 7.46 12.32 -24.05
CA ASP A 441 7.08 13.06 -25.27
C ASP A 441 5.56 13.21 -25.41
N ILE A 442 4.78 12.87 -24.38
CA ILE A 442 3.31 13.00 -24.45
C ILE A 442 2.90 14.47 -24.52
N ASP A 443 1.79 14.69 -25.19
CA ASP A 443 1.08 15.96 -25.10
C ASP A 443 0.40 16.07 -23.73
N VAL A 444 0.96 16.93 -22.86
CA VAL A 444 0.46 17.09 -21.49
C VAL A 444 -0.95 17.69 -21.45
N ALA A 445 -1.36 18.50 -22.43
CA ALA A 445 -2.71 19.01 -22.49
C ALA A 445 -3.74 17.89 -22.69
N ARG A 446 -3.41 16.85 -23.49
CA ARG A 446 -4.23 15.64 -23.60
C ARG A 446 -4.29 14.85 -22.30
N LEU A 447 -3.19 14.78 -21.58
CA LEU A 447 -3.16 14.16 -20.26
C LEU A 447 -4.05 14.92 -19.28
N GLN A 448 -3.96 16.25 -19.23
CA GLN A 448 -4.78 17.09 -18.37
C GLN A 448 -6.27 16.93 -18.68
N THR A 449 -6.63 16.88 -19.97
CA THR A 449 -8.01 16.60 -20.40
C THR A 449 -8.48 15.23 -19.87
N LEU A 450 -7.70 14.17 -20.09
CA LEU A 450 -8.04 12.83 -19.59
C LEU A 450 -8.18 12.77 -18.08
N LEU A 451 -7.28 13.43 -17.35
CA LEU A 451 -7.35 13.51 -15.88
C LEU A 451 -8.62 14.22 -15.41
N THR A 452 -8.99 15.32 -16.08
CA THR A 452 -10.23 16.05 -15.79
C THR A 452 -11.47 15.20 -16.09
N ASP A 453 -11.49 14.47 -17.21
CA ASP A 453 -12.56 13.52 -17.56
C ASP A 453 -12.68 12.41 -16.51
N GLN A 454 -11.58 11.99 -15.91
CA GLN A 454 -11.52 11.05 -14.79
C GLN A 454 -11.74 11.74 -13.42
N ARG A 455 -12.22 13.00 -13.43
CA ARG A 455 -12.54 13.80 -12.24
C ARG A 455 -11.36 14.11 -11.33
N ALA A 456 -10.12 14.08 -11.83
CA ALA A 456 -8.98 14.57 -11.07
C ALA A 456 -9.04 16.09 -10.92
N TYR A 457 -8.56 16.59 -9.78
CA TYR A 457 -8.43 18.02 -9.56
C TYR A 457 -7.00 18.47 -9.91
N LEU A 458 -6.85 19.44 -10.79
CA LEU A 458 -5.56 19.94 -11.27
C LEU A 458 -5.26 21.39 -10.82
N GLY A 459 -6.23 22.10 -10.27
CA GLY A 459 -6.08 23.49 -9.86
C GLY A 459 -5.99 24.48 -11.05
N LEU A 460 -6.44 24.06 -12.24
CA LEU A 460 -6.51 24.86 -13.45
C LEU A 460 -7.74 25.73 -13.47
#